data_a6bf31f19ed4af86556b58d6b3380454
#
_entry.id   a6bf31f19ed4af86556b58d6b3380454
#
_cell.length_a   1.000
_cell.length_b   1.000
_cell.length_c   1.000
_cell.angle_alpha   90.00
_cell.angle_beta   90.00
_cell.angle_gamma   90.00
#
_symmetry.space_group_name_H-M   'P 1'
#
loop_
_entity.id
_entity.type
_entity.pdbx_description
1 polymer ?
#
loop_
_entity_poly.entity_id
_entity_poly.type
_entity_poly.pdbx_seq_one_letter_code
_entity_poly.pdbx_strand_id
1 'polypeptide(L)'
;MSIAEFSRCDVSRRQMLRLSALLTASGALPLLKAYEARAEVADAPLRIGYLPITDATPLLVAHGKGFFEEAGIKAEKPVRLRSWAQVLEAFISGQVNAVHLLSPMTVWARFASKAPAKVVAWNHTSGSGLSVLPHINSVRDLGGTTVAIPFWYSIHNVVLQVLLRENGLKPVSKRTGTPAANEVNLVVMAPADMVPALASKQISGYIVAEPFNAASEALGVGKILRFTGDVWKDHACCLVFMHERDIQQRPEWVQRAVNAMVKAQLWTRKHRAETAALLSKDNPNQYTPHSVEVLSKVLAPPEADDAAYIKAGAIKHPDWRERRIDFQPYPYPSYTEELIRRLRETLVEGD
;
A
#
# COMPACT_ATOMS: atom_id res chain seq x y z
N MET A 1 8.90 24.25 17.86
CA MET A 1 10.18 23.83 17.25
C MET A 1 10.60 24.89 16.24
N SER A 2 11.77 25.52 16.44
CA SER A 2 12.27 26.54 15.53
C SER A 2 12.92 25.85 14.31
N ILE A 3 13.02 26.59 13.18
CA ILE A 3 13.69 26.14 11.95
C ILE A 3 15.13 25.63 12.23
N ALA A 4 15.76 26.05 13.33
CA ALA A 4 17.10 25.65 13.75
C ALA A 4 17.16 24.21 14.33
N GLU A 5 16.07 23.62 14.80
CA GLU A 5 16.05 22.22 15.29
C GLU A 5 15.91 21.19 14.15
N PHE A 6 15.41 21.62 12.99
CA PHE A 6 15.34 20.79 11.79
C PHE A 6 16.72 20.53 11.14
N SER A 7 17.72 21.38 11.41
CA SER A 7 19.05 21.27 10.80
C SER A 7 19.95 20.17 11.41
N ARG A 8 19.48 19.46 12.44
CA ARG A 8 20.22 18.35 13.10
C ARG A 8 19.83 16.94 12.65
N CYS A 9 18.96 16.83 11.66
CA CYS A 9 18.65 15.56 11.02
C CYS A 9 19.42 15.51 9.70
N ASP A 10 20.09 14.39 9.43
CA ASP A 10 20.74 14.07 8.15
C ASP A 10 19.77 13.94 6.96
N VAL A 11 18.73 14.74 6.95
CA VAL A 11 17.81 14.91 5.82
C VAL A 11 18.43 15.96 4.91
N SER A 12 18.76 15.60 3.68
CA SER A 12 19.36 16.55 2.75
C SER A 12 18.48 17.81 2.60
N ARG A 13 19.11 18.98 2.41
CA ARG A 13 18.38 20.24 2.15
C ARG A 13 17.33 20.12 1.04
N ARG A 14 17.58 19.24 0.09
CA ARG A 14 16.69 18.98 -1.07
C ARG A 14 15.48 18.13 -0.67
N GLN A 15 15.67 17.16 0.21
CA GLN A 15 14.56 16.36 0.78
C GLN A 15 13.66 17.22 1.66
N MET A 16 14.28 18.11 2.45
CA MET A 16 13.55 19.08 3.28
C MET A 16 12.73 20.07 2.44
N LEU A 17 13.30 20.59 1.35
CA LEU A 17 12.59 21.50 0.45
C LEU A 17 11.46 20.80 -0.31
N ARG A 18 11.62 19.53 -0.67
CA ARG A 18 10.54 18.75 -1.33
C ARG A 18 9.45 18.32 -0.35
N LEU A 19 9.82 17.95 0.88
CA LEU A 19 8.88 17.71 1.96
C LEU A 19 8.11 18.99 2.30
N SER A 20 8.82 20.12 2.42
CA SER A 20 8.21 21.42 2.63
C SER A 20 7.32 21.83 1.46
N ALA A 21 7.71 21.52 0.21
CA ALA A 21 6.89 21.79 -0.98
C ALA A 21 5.65 20.88 -1.04
N LEU A 22 5.77 19.59 -0.67
CA LEU A 22 4.62 18.68 -0.54
C LEU A 22 3.69 19.13 0.60
N LEU A 23 4.26 19.52 1.75
CA LEU A 23 3.51 19.99 2.91
C LEU A 23 2.96 21.41 2.74
N THR A 24 3.66 22.30 2.01
CA THR A 24 3.17 23.67 1.71
C THR A 24 2.21 23.69 0.54
N ALA A 25 2.39 22.85 -0.48
CA ALA A 25 1.42 22.68 -1.56
C ALA A 25 0.09 22.08 -1.06
N SER A 26 0.14 21.31 0.04
CA SER A 26 -1.04 20.75 0.70
C SER A 26 -1.60 21.59 1.86
N GLY A 27 -0.95 22.69 2.23
CA GLY A 27 -1.35 23.51 3.39
C GLY A 27 -1.16 22.82 4.75
N ALA A 28 -0.34 21.76 4.82
CA ALA A 28 -0.26 20.90 6.01
C ALA A 28 0.61 21.44 7.16
N LEU A 29 1.49 22.43 6.91
CA LEU A 29 2.32 23.02 7.97
C LEU A 29 1.54 23.75 9.10
N PRO A 30 0.48 24.52 8.80
CA PRO A 30 -0.43 25.03 9.82
C PRO A 30 -1.26 23.95 10.51
N LEU A 31 -1.56 22.85 9.82
CA LEU A 31 -2.37 21.74 10.31
C LEU A 31 -1.64 20.91 11.38
N LEU A 32 -0.32 20.79 11.32
CA LEU A 32 0.48 20.14 12.37
C LEU A 32 0.33 20.84 13.72
N LYS A 33 0.32 22.17 13.74
CA LYS A 33 0.08 22.96 14.97
C LYS A 33 -1.37 22.90 15.43
N ALA A 34 -2.33 22.88 14.51
CA ALA A 34 -3.75 22.74 14.83
C ALA A 34 -4.07 21.33 15.38
N TYR A 35 -3.33 20.31 14.94
CA TYR A 35 -3.44 18.95 15.47
C TYR A 35 -2.96 18.83 16.92
N GLU A 36 -1.83 19.44 17.26
CA GLU A 36 -1.33 19.48 18.65
C GLU A 36 -2.29 20.21 19.61
N ALA A 37 -3.10 21.16 19.08
CA ALA A 37 -4.06 21.92 19.85
C ALA A 37 -5.45 21.26 20.00
N ARG A 38 -5.78 20.25 19.17
CA ARG A 38 -7.02 19.49 19.32
C ARG A 38 -6.84 18.41 20.38
N ALA A 39 -7.28 18.70 21.61
CA ALA A 39 -7.56 17.64 22.57
C ALA A 39 -8.67 16.76 21.99
N GLU A 40 -8.35 15.58 21.49
CA GLU A 40 -9.39 14.59 21.19
C GLU A 40 -10.06 14.17 22.48
N VAL A 41 -11.38 14.22 22.48
CA VAL A 41 -12.19 13.77 23.60
C VAL A 41 -12.01 12.26 23.77
N ALA A 42 -12.00 11.76 24.99
CA ALA A 42 -11.83 10.32 25.31
C ALA A 42 -12.73 9.38 24.49
N ASP A 43 -13.89 9.88 24.04
CA ASP A 43 -14.91 9.16 23.27
C ASP A 43 -14.83 9.43 21.75
N ALA A 44 -13.74 10.00 21.25
CA ALA A 44 -13.61 10.26 19.82
C ALA A 44 -13.77 8.96 18.99
N PRO A 45 -14.57 9.00 17.90
CA PRO A 45 -14.83 7.82 17.09
C PRO A 45 -13.58 7.37 16.35
N LEU A 46 -13.58 6.11 15.90
CA LEU A 46 -12.59 5.59 14.96
C LEU A 46 -12.89 6.16 13.58
N ARG A 47 -11.94 6.92 13.05
CA ARG A 47 -11.97 7.50 11.70
C ARG A 47 -10.87 6.86 10.87
N ILE A 48 -11.25 6.07 9.88
CA ILE A 48 -10.35 5.27 9.06
C ILE A 48 -10.14 5.95 7.71
N GLY A 49 -8.87 6.19 7.33
CA GLY A 49 -8.49 6.59 5.98
C GLY A 49 -7.95 5.41 5.18
N TYR A 50 -8.37 5.28 3.91
CA TYR A 50 -7.93 4.16 3.08
C TYR A 50 -7.91 4.47 1.59
N LEU A 51 -7.07 3.71 0.86
CA LEU A 51 -7.17 3.56 -0.60
C LEU A 51 -8.12 2.42 -0.95
N PRO A 52 -8.91 2.53 -2.04
CA PRO A 52 -9.89 1.52 -2.43
C PRO A 52 -9.23 0.30 -3.10
N ILE A 53 -8.41 -0.40 -2.34
CA ILE A 53 -7.65 -1.59 -2.72
C ILE A 53 -7.94 -2.74 -1.75
N THR A 54 -7.63 -3.97 -2.17
CA THR A 54 -7.86 -5.16 -1.33
C THR A 54 -7.03 -5.17 -0.05
N ASP A 55 -5.98 -4.38 0.01
CA ASP A 55 -5.13 -4.21 1.20
C ASP A 55 -5.91 -3.65 2.40
N ALA A 56 -6.94 -2.84 2.16
CA ALA A 56 -7.78 -2.27 3.22
C ALA A 56 -8.86 -3.24 3.77
N THR A 57 -8.95 -4.43 3.21
CA THR A 57 -10.02 -5.41 3.51
C THR A 57 -10.31 -5.57 5.00
N PRO A 58 -9.35 -5.82 5.91
CA PRO A 58 -9.69 -6.04 7.32
C PRO A 58 -10.38 -4.85 7.97
N LEU A 59 -9.97 -3.63 7.65
CA LEU A 59 -10.58 -2.41 8.17
C LEU A 59 -12.01 -2.23 7.65
N LEU A 60 -12.21 -2.49 6.35
CA LEU A 60 -13.50 -2.33 5.69
C LEU A 60 -14.49 -3.42 6.09
N VAL A 61 -14.01 -4.66 6.25
CA VAL A 61 -14.81 -5.78 6.77
C VAL A 61 -15.20 -5.53 8.22
N ALA A 62 -14.26 -5.07 9.06
CA ALA A 62 -14.57 -4.76 10.46
C ALA A 62 -15.68 -3.70 10.58
N HIS A 63 -15.65 -2.66 9.75
CA HIS A 63 -16.71 -1.67 9.68
C HIS A 63 -18.00 -2.25 9.08
N GLY A 64 -17.93 -2.90 7.92
CA GLY A 64 -19.12 -3.36 7.18
C GLY A 64 -19.87 -4.52 7.85
N LYS A 65 -19.20 -5.28 8.72
CA LYS A 65 -19.78 -6.39 9.50
C LYS A 65 -20.14 -5.98 10.93
N GLY A 66 -19.92 -4.70 11.31
CA GLY A 66 -20.22 -4.22 12.65
C GLY A 66 -19.27 -4.72 13.76
N PHE A 67 -18.07 -5.20 13.41
CA PHE A 67 -17.14 -5.75 14.41
C PHE A 67 -16.52 -4.66 15.30
N PHE A 68 -16.44 -3.41 14.83
CA PHE A 68 -16.04 -2.29 15.67
C PHE A 68 -17.12 -1.99 16.72
N GLU A 69 -18.38 -1.94 16.30
CA GLU A 69 -19.52 -1.69 17.18
C GLU A 69 -19.67 -2.80 18.22
N GLU A 70 -19.51 -4.08 17.82
CA GLU A 70 -19.49 -5.22 18.75
C GLU A 70 -18.37 -5.13 19.79
N ALA A 71 -17.22 -4.51 19.41
CA ALA A 71 -16.11 -4.25 20.32
C ALA A 71 -16.31 -2.98 21.16
N GLY A 72 -17.47 -2.32 21.07
CA GLY A 72 -17.75 -1.06 21.76
C GLY A 72 -16.96 0.13 21.20
N ILE A 73 -16.61 0.09 19.93
CA ILE A 73 -15.94 1.18 19.22
C ILE A 73 -16.97 1.86 18.29
N LYS A 74 -17.21 3.14 18.52
CA LYS A 74 -17.95 3.96 17.55
C LYS A 74 -17.05 4.19 16.34
N ALA A 75 -17.37 3.62 15.18
CA ALA A 75 -16.65 3.81 13.95
C ALA A 75 -17.45 4.70 12.97
N GLU A 76 -16.80 5.68 12.38
CA GLU A 76 -17.37 6.45 11.29
C GLU A 76 -17.19 5.70 9.97
N LYS A 77 -17.99 6.04 8.93
CA LYS A 77 -17.80 5.49 7.60
C LYS A 77 -16.36 5.78 7.13
N PRO A 78 -15.58 4.77 6.73
CA PRO A 78 -14.20 4.96 6.29
C PRO A 78 -14.08 5.96 5.13
N VAL A 79 -13.05 6.82 5.19
CA VAL A 79 -12.78 7.88 4.23
C VAL A 79 -11.94 7.32 3.08
N ARG A 80 -12.52 7.30 1.89
CA ARG A 80 -11.84 6.84 0.68
C ARG A 80 -10.96 7.96 0.10
N LEU A 81 -9.69 7.66 -0.10
CA LEU A 81 -8.66 8.57 -0.61
C LEU A 81 -8.10 8.03 -1.93
N ARG A 82 -7.40 8.88 -2.72
CA ARG A 82 -6.97 8.55 -4.08
C ARG A 82 -5.48 8.25 -4.22
N SER A 83 -4.66 8.71 -3.28
CA SER A 83 -3.21 8.54 -3.33
C SER A 83 -2.63 8.33 -1.93
N TRP A 84 -1.43 7.74 -1.87
CA TRP A 84 -0.72 7.54 -0.60
C TRP A 84 -0.34 8.86 0.09
N ALA A 85 -0.06 9.90 -0.70
CA ALA A 85 0.17 11.24 -0.15
C ALA A 85 -1.09 11.76 0.57
N GLN A 86 -2.29 11.61 -0.03
CA GLN A 86 -3.55 11.99 0.62
C GLN A 86 -3.84 11.18 1.88
N VAL A 87 -3.51 9.87 1.89
CA VAL A 87 -3.68 9.03 3.10
C VAL A 87 -2.83 9.57 4.25
N LEU A 88 -1.56 9.87 3.97
CA LEU A 88 -0.67 10.41 4.99
C LEU A 88 -1.11 11.81 5.44
N GLU A 89 -1.51 12.68 4.52
CA GLU A 89 -2.01 14.02 4.82
C GLU A 89 -3.26 13.99 5.70
N ALA A 90 -4.25 13.16 5.36
CA ALA A 90 -5.46 12.98 6.15
C ALA A 90 -5.15 12.47 7.57
N PHE A 91 -4.13 11.63 7.71
CA PHE A 91 -3.68 11.12 9.00
C PHE A 91 -2.95 12.21 9.81
N ILE A 92 -1.97 12.91 9.21
CA ILE A 92 -1.18 13.94 9.89
C ILE A 92 -2.08 15.12 10.30
N SER A 93 -3.05 15.50 9.46
CA SER A 93 -3.99 16.58 9.78
C SER A 93 -5.02 16.23 10.85
N GLY A 94 -5.11 14.94 11.25
CA GLY A 94 -6.10 14.44 12.19
C GLY A 94 -7.52 14.32 11.61
N GLN A 95 -7.68 14.41 10.30
CA GLN A 95 -8.94 14.09 9.62
C GLN A 95 -9.34 12.64 9.90
N VAL A 96 -8.37 11.74 9.89
CA VAL A 96 -8.50 10.33 10.30
C VAL A 96 -7.52 10.01 11.42
N ASN A 97 -7.82 9.00 12.26
CA ASN A 97 -6.95 8.60 13.37
C ASN A 97 -6.41 7.17 13.23
N ALA A 98 -6.82 6.46 12.20
CA ALA A 98 -6.27 5.18 11.79
C ALA A 98 -6.20 5.12 10.26
N VAL A 99 -5.11 4.55 9.74
CA VAL A 99 -4.94 4.33 8.30
C VAL A 99 -4.30 2.97 8.04
N HIS A 100 -4.60 2.38 6.88
CA HIS A 100 -3.65 1.43 6.34
C HIS A 100 -2.60 2.21 5.55
N LEU A 101 -1.34 1.87 5.75
CA LEU A 101 -0.23 2.59 5.16
C LEU A 101 0.83 1.59 4.67
N LEU A 102 1.48 1.91 3.56
CA LEU A 102 2.58 1.10 3.02
C LEU A 102 3.66 0.86 4.08
N SER A 103 4.12 -0.37 4.24
CA SER A 103 5.10 -0.72 5.28
C SER A 103 6.38 0.14 5.23
N PRO A 104 7.02 0.41 4.07
CA PRO A 104 8.15 1.34 4.01
C PRO A 104 7.77 2.78 4.39
N MET A 105 6.54 3.19 4.05
CA MET A 105 6.07 4.55 4.35
C MET A 105 5.84 4.77 5.85
N THR A 106 5.47 3.72 6.61
CA THR A 106 5.38 3.82 8.07
C THR A 106 6.76 4.05 8.71
N VAL A 107 7.80 3.40 8.19
CA VAL A 107 9.19 3.61 8.63
C VAL A 107 9.62 5.05 8.31
N TRP A 108 9.41 5.49 7.08
CA TRP A 108 9.73 6.86 6.67
C TRP A 108 8.95 7.90 7.48
N ALA A 109 7.64 7.72 7.66
CA ALA A 109 6.81 8.64 8.44
C ALA A 109 7.28 8.73 9.90
N ARG A 110 7.63 7.61 10.53
CA ARG A 110 8.10 7.59 11.92
C ARG A 110 9.48 8.21 12.09
N PHE A 111 10.44 7.86 11.24
CA PHE A 111 11.85 8.19 11.47
C PHE A 111 12.32 9.44 10.70
N ALA A 112 11.86 9.65 9.47
CA ALA A 112 12.21 10.83 8.68
C ALA A 112 11.27 12.01 8.96
N SER A 113 9.94 11.79 8.89
CA SER A 113 8.95 12.84 9.16
C SER A 113 8.64 13.02 10.64
N LYS A 114 9.17 12.13 11.53
CA LYS A 114 8.95 12.17 12.98
C LYS A 114 7.46 12.18 13.38
N ALA A 115 6.61 11.57 12.57
CA ALA A 115 5.21 11.43 12.88
C ALA A 115 5.05 10.67 14.21
N PRO A 116 4.31 11.20 15.20
CA PRO A 116 4.10 10.56 16.49
C PRO A 116 3.07 9.44 16.37
N ALA A 117 3.42 8.38 15.65
CA ALA A 117 2.54 7.28 15.33
C ALA A 117 3.30 5.94 15.30
N LYS A 118 2.59 4.84 15.48
CA LYS A 118 3.13 3.48 15.49
C LYS A 118 2.25 2.53 14.69
N VAL A 119 2.89 1.47 14.20
CA VAL A 119 2.20 0.30 13.66
C VAL A 119 1.60 -0.48 14.81
N VAL A 120 0.28 -0.76 14.73
CA VAL A 120 -0.45 -1.51 15.74
C VAL A 120 -0.81 -2.92 15.28
N ALA A 121 -0.84 -3.16 13.96
CA ALA A 121 -1.07 -4.48 13.37
C ALA A 121 -0.58 -4.51 11.92
N TRP A 122 -0.30 -5.70 11.39
CA TRP A 122 -0.29 -5.90 9.96
C TRP A 122 -1.72 -5.98 9.42
N ASN A 123 -1.95 -5.44 8.25
CA ASN A 123 -3.25 -5.50 7.62
C ASN A 123 -3.38 -6.75 6.75
N HIS A 124 -2.36 -7.00 5.94
CA HIS A 124 -2.30 -8.16 5.05
C HIS A 124 -0.86 -8.50 4.66
N THR A 125 -0.70 -9.68 4.05
CA THR A 125 0.53 -10.13 3.40
C THR A 125 0.31 -10.30 1.90
N SER A 126 1.37 -10.18 1.09
CA SER A 126 1.35 -10.30 -0.37
C SER A 126 0.38 -9.30 -1.03
N GLY A 127 -0.49 -9.70 -1.94
CA GLY A 127 -1.59 -8.88 -2.45
C GLY A 127 -1.21 -7.89 -3.55
N SER A 128 -0.10 -8.12 -4.25
CA SER A 128 0.40 -7.21 -5.29
C SER A 128 1.02 -7.97 -6.45
N GLY A 129 1.10 -7.32 -7.61
CA GLY A 129 1.72 -7.88 -8.81
C GLY A 129 2.40 -6.84 -9.68
N LEU A 130 3.32 -7.30 -10.51
CA LEU A 130 3.90 -6.58 -11.63
C LEU A 130 3.09 -6.91 -12.88
N SER A 131 2.27 -5.96 -13.32
CA SER A 131 1.51 -6.05 -14.57
C SER A 131 2.24 -5.32 -15.69
N VAL A 132 2.23 -5.90 -16.87
CA VAL A 132 2.97 -5.42 -18.04
C VAL A 132 2.13 -5.50 -19.31
N LEU A 133 2.55 -4.79 -20.35
CA LEU A 133 1.96 -4.92 -21.69
C LEU A 133 2.05 -6.37 -22.21
N PRO A 134 1.10 -6.85 -23.01
CA PRO A 134 1.01 -8.24 -23.42
C PRO A 134 2.26 -8.80 -24.12
N HIS A 135 3.04 -7.96 -24.83
CA HIS A 135 4.25 -8.36 -25.56
C HIS A 135 5.48 -8.55 -24.66
N ILE A 136 5.47 -8.06 -23.42
CA ILE A 136 6.56 -8.21 -22.44
C ILE A 136 6.47 -9.61 -21.81
N ASN A 137 7.47 -10.45 -22.03
CA ASN A 137 7.44 -11.84 -21.58
C ASN A 137 8.44 -12.14 -20.45
N SER A 138 9.37 -11.24 -20.20
CA SER A 138 10.36 -11.37 -19.13
C SER A 138 10.65 -10.02 -18.48
N VAL A 139 11.25 -10.05 -17.30
CA VAL A 139 11.69 -8.81 -16.62
C VAL A 139 12.73 -8.07 -17.46
N ARG A 140 13.56 -8.79 -18.24
CA ARG A 140 14.57 -8.17 -19.12
C ARG A 140 13.96 -7.33 -20.22
N ASP A 141 12.76 -7.67 -20.69
CA ASP A 141 12.05 -6.91 -21.73
C ASP A 141 11.60 -5.51 -21.25
N LEU A 142 11.71 -5.24 -19.96
CA LEU A 142 11.47 -3.91 -19.39
C LEU A 142 12.63 -2.93 -19.61
N GLY A 143 13.80 -3.40 -20.06
CA GLY A 143 14.93 -2.53 -20.37
C GLY A 143 14.58 -1.48 -21.44
N GLY A 144 14.98 -0.23 -21.20
CA GLY A 144 14.64 0.90 -22.06
C GLY A 144 13.22 1.44 -21.92
N THR A 145 12.46 0.96 -20.93
CA THR A 145 11.04 1.33 -20.75
C THR A 145 10.77 2.09 -19.44
N THR A 146 9.51 2.51 -19.27
CA THR A 146 9.02 3.15 -18.05
C THR A 146 8.04 2.24 -17.33
N VAL A 147 8.24 2.08 -16.02
CA VAL A 147 7.38 1.30 -15.12
C VAL A 147 6.88 2.19 -13.98
N ALA A 148 5.58 2.15 -13.71
CA ALA A 148 4.99 2.91 -12.62
C ALA A 148 5.04 2.18 -11.28
N ILE A 149 5.26 2.94 -10.21
CA ILE A 149 5.19 2.52 -8.82
C ILE A 149 4.19 3.42 -8.07
N PRO A 150 3.51 2.93 -7.01
CA PRO A 150 2.49 3.73 -6.33
C PRO A 150 3.08 4.83 -5.43
N PHE A 151 4.28 4.64 -4.96
CA PHE A 151 5.05 5.60 -4.16
C PHE A 151 6.51 5.17 -4.04
N TRP A 152 7.44 6.12 -3.80
CA TRP A 152 8.86 5.80 -3.61
C TRP A 152 9.10 4.92 -2.38
N TYR A 153 8.48 5.24 -1.24
CA TYR A 153 8.53 4.42 -0.03
C TYR A 153 7.39 3.38 -0.04
N SER A 154 7.40 2.49 -1.03
CA SER A 154 6.46 1.37 -1.15
C SER A 154 7.17 0.04 -1.22
N ILE A 155 6.53 -1.01 -0.71
CA ILE A 155 7.02 -2.38 -0.88
C ILE A 155 7.13 -2.75 -2.37
N HIS A 156 6.25 -2.19 -3.18
CA HIS A 156 6.25 -2.35 -4.63
C HIS A 156 7.55 -1.88 -5.26
N ASN A 157 8.04 -0.69 -4.86
CA ASN A 157 9.31 -0.16 -5.32
C ASN A 157 10.48 -1.05 -4.89
N VAL A 158 10.48 -1.53 -3.65
CA VAL A 158 11.50 -2.44 -3.13
C VAL A 158 11.55 -3.73 -3.93
N VAL A 159 10.40 -4.39 -4.10
CA VAL A 159 10.30 -5.68 -4.82
C VAL A 159 10.63 -5.52 -6.31
N LEU A 160 10.14 -4.46 -6.95
CA LEU A 160 10.47 -4.18 -8.36
C LEU A 160 11.97 -4.03 -8.55
N GLN A 161 12.64 -3.27 -7.71
CA GLN A 161 14.07 -3.04 -7.85
C GLN A 161 14.91 -4.29 -7.56
N VAL A 162 14.45 -5.18 -6.68
CA VAL A 162 15.06 -6.51 -6.52
C VAL A 162 14.96 -7.28 -7.83
N LEU A 163 13.75 -7.37 -8.41
CA LEU A 163 13.54 -8.06 -9.69
C LEU A 163 14.39 -7.47 -10.83
N LEU A 164 14.47 -6.15 -10.93
CA LEU A 164 15.25 -5.48 -11.96
C LEU A 164 16.74 -5.84 -11.83
N ARG A 165 17.31 -5.69 -10.62
CA ARG A 165 18.73 -6.01 -10.38
C ARG A 165 19.07 -7.47 -10.65
N GLU A 166 18.23 -8.41 -10.23
CA GLU A 166 18.39 -9.84 -10.48
C GLU A 166 18.39 -10.19 -11.98
N ASN A 167 17.79 -9.32 -12.80
CA ASN A 167 17.74 -9.49 -14.25
C ASN A 167 18.73 -8.58 -15.02
N GLY A 168 19.68 -7.94 -14.31
CA GLY A 168 20.73 -7.11 -14.91
C GLY A 168 20.23 -5.72 -15.34
N LEU A 169 19.07 -5.28 -14.87
CA LEU A 169 18.50 -3.97 -15.17
C LEU A 169 18.74 -2.98 -14.02
N LYS A 170 19.01 -1.74 -14.37
CA LYS A 170 19.24 -0.63 -13.45
C LYS A 170 17.99 0.23 -13.32
N PRO A 171 17.41 0.39 -12.13
CA PRO A 171 16.35 1.36 -11.90
C PRO A 171 16.90 2.78 -11.97
N VAL A 172 16.19 3.68 -12.65
CA VAL A 172 16.53 5.09 -12.76
C VAL A 172 15.27 5.95 -12.55
N SER A 173 15.46 7.22 -12.17
CA SER A 173 14.41 8.23 -12.14
C SER A 173 14.79 9.35 -13.09
N LYS A 174 14.22 9.34 -14.27
CA LYS A 174 14.47 10.35 -15.32
C LYS A 174 13.20 11.12 -15.60
N ARG A 175 13.27 12.45 -15.56
CA ARG A 175 12.12 13.30 -15.90
C ARG A 175 11.97 13.50 -17.40
N THR A 176 13.05 13.35 -18.15
CA THR A 176 13.11 13.54 -19.61
C THR A 176 14.07 12.52 -20.23
N GLY A 177 13.85 12.21 -21.50
CA GLY A 177 14.67 11.29 -22.28
C GLY A 177 14.25 9.82 -22.12
N THR A 178 14.73 9.00 -23.04
CA THR A 178 14.52 7.55 -23.03
C THR A 178 15.56 6.88 -22.14
N PRO A 179 15.20 5.93 -21.29
CA PRO A 179 16.17 5.14 -20.54
C PRO A 179 17.02 4.28 -21.48
N ALA A 180 18.27 3.98 -21.10
CA ALA A 180 19.12 3.07 -21.86
C ALA A 180 18.56 1.64 -21.85
N ALA A 181 19.00 0.78 -22.76
CA ALA A 181 18.49 -0.58 -22.90
C ALA A 181 18.64 -1.45 -21.64
N ASN A 182 19.57 -1.11 -20.75
CA ASN A 182 19.75 -1.76 -19.45
C ASN A 182 19.16 -0.96 -18.29
N GLU A 183 18.43 0.13 -18.54
CA GLU A 183 17.78 0.95 -17.53
C GLU A 183 16.26 0.80 -17.58
N VAL A 184 15.60 0.93 -16.44
CA VAL A 184 14.14 1.04 -16.33
C VAL A 184 13.81 2.32 -15.60
N ASN A 185 13.05 3.20 -16.25
CA ASN A 185 12.63 4.47 -15.65
C ASN A 185 11.45 4.23 -14.71
N LEU A 186 11.59 4.60 -13.46
CA LEU A 186 10.54 4.50 -12.45
C LEU A 186 9.81 5.82 -12.32
N VAL A 187 8.47 5.77 -12.35
CA VAL A 187 7.61 6.94 -12.16
C VAL A 187 6.56 6.67 -11.09
N VAL A 188 6.31 7.65 -10.23
CA VAL A 188 5.23 7.56 -9.24
C VAL A 188 3.91 7.89 -9.91
N MET A 189 2.92 7.02 -9.73
CA MET A 189 1.58 7.18 -10.26
C MET A 189 0.53 6.71 -9.25
N ALA A 190 -0.61 7.40 -9.15
CA ALA A 190 -1.70 6.92 -8.32
C ALA A 190 -2.25 5.59 -8.87
N PRO A 191 -2.57 4.61 -8.00
CA PRO A 191 -3.00 3.28 -8.46
C PRO A 191 -4.15 3.29 -9.48
N ALA A 192 -5.12 4.19 -9.31
CA ALA A 192 -6.26 4.31 -10.22
C ALA A 192 -5.88 4.75 -11.64
N ASP A 193 -4.73 5.41 -11.80
CA ASP A 193 -4.27 5.92 -13.09
C ASP A 193 -3.39 4.92 -13.86
N MET A 194 -2.92 3.84 -13.18
CA MET A 194 -1.98 2.89 -13.75
C MET A 194 -2.57 2.03 -14.88
N VAL A 195 -3.80 1.53 -14.70
CA VAL A 195 -4.48 0.70 -15.73
C VAL A 195 -4.75 1.52 -17.00
N PRO A 196 -5.30 2.73 -16.93
CA PRO A 196 -5.43 3.61 -18.10
C PRO A 196 -4.09 3.95 -18.77
N ALA A 197 -3.04 4.22 -17.98
CA ALA A 197 -1.71 4.52 -18.50
C ALA A 197 -1.08 3.33 -19.23
N LEU A 198 -1.29 2.09 -18.72
CA LEU A 198 -0.86 0.87 -19.40
C LEU A 198 -1.64 0.67 -20.70
N ALA A 199 -2.96 0.83 -20.67
CA ALA A 199 -3.84 0.69 -21.84
C ALA A 199 -3.48 1.67 -22.96
N SER A 200 -3.13 2.91 -22.60
CA SER A 200 -2.66 3.94 -23.54
C SER A 200 -1.18 3.82 -23.93
N LYS A 201 -0.45 2.80 -23.40
CA LYS A 201 0.97 2.55 -23.62
C LYS A 201 1.90 3.71 -23.20
N GLN A 202 1.46 4.56 -22.26
CA GLN A 202 2.30 5.60 -21.65
C GLN A 202 3.37 4.97 -20.73
N ILE A 203 3.08 3.80 -20.18
CA ILE A 203 3.99 2.96 -19.40
C ILE A 203 3.99 1.56 -19.98
N SER A 204 5.09 0.83 -19.82
CA SER A 204 5.21 -0.57 -20.24
C SER A 204 4.80 -1.57 -19.17
N GLY A 205 4.72 -1.12 -17.93
CA GLY A 205 4.27 -1.91 -16.80
C GLY A 205 4.06 -1.04 -15.57
N TYR A 206 3.46 -1.64 -14.57
CA TYR A 206 3.34 -1.08 -13.22
C TYR A 206 3.37 -2.20 -12.19
N ILE A 207 3.82 -1.88 -10.99
CA ILE A 207 3.73 -2.78 -9.84
C ILE A 207 2.84 -2.12 -8.78
N VAL A 208 1.77 -2.80 -8.39
CA VAL A 208 0.76 -2.20 -7.52
C VAL A 208 -0.04 -3.27 -6.77
N ALA A 209 -0.71 -2.84 -5.70
CA ALA A 209 -1.68 -3.64 -4.96
C ALA A 209 -2.88 -4.06 -5.82
N GLU A 210 -3.48 -5.18 -5.46
CA GLU A 210 -4.74 -5.63 -6.05
C GLU A 210 -5.91 -4.68 -5.64
N PRO A 211 -6.96 -4.56 -6.49
CA PRO A 211 -7.28 -5.43 -7.63
C PRO A 211 -6.91 -4.84 -9.00
N PHE A 212 -5.98 -3.90 -9.08
CA PHE A 212 -5.63 -3.26 -10.35
C PHE A 212 -4.95 -4.22 -11.33
N ASN A 213 -4.20 -5.22 -10.83
CA ASN A 213 -3.61 -6.24 -11.67
C ASN A 213 -4.71 -7.13 -12.28
N ALA A 214 -5.63 -7.61 -11.46
CA ALA A 214 -6.78 -8.38 -11.93
C ALA A 214 -7.67 -7.57 -12.90
N ALA A 215 -7.80 -6.26 -12.68
CA ALA A 215 -8.55 -5.37 -13.59
C ALA A 215 -7.88 -5.25 -14.95
N SER A 216 -6.54 -5.11 -15.04
CA SER A 216 -5.84 -5.02 -16.32
C SER A 216 -5.92 -6.33 -17.12
N GLU A 217 -5.90 -7.48 -16.44
CA GLU A 217 -6.12 -8.79 -17.08
C GLU A 217 -7.55 -8.94 -17.58
N ALA A 218 -8.55 -8.54 -16.77
CA ALA A 218 -9.97 -8.61 -17.15
C ALA A 218 -10.28 -7.72 -18.37
N LEU A 219 -9.60 -6.58 -18.50
CA LEU A 219 -9.72 -5.68 -19.65
C LEU A 219 -8.86 -6.10 -20.86
N GLY A 220 -8.00 -7.12 -20.71
CA GLY A 220 -7.08 -7.58 -21.77
C GLY A 220 -6.00 -6.56 -22.14
N VAL A 221 -5.75 -5.54 -21.32
CA VAL A 221 -4.76 -4.49 -21.58
C VAL A 221 -3.38 -4.80 -21.02
N GLY A 222 -3.30 -5.75 -20.09
CA GLY A 222 -2.07 -6.20 -19.47
C GLY A 222 -2.14 -7.64 -18.99
N LYS A 223 -0.99 -8.17 -18.59
CA LYS A 223 -0.84 -9.48 -17.94
C LYS A 223 0.04 -9.36 -16.71
N ILE A 224 -0.16 -10.22 -15.73
CA ILE A 224 0.70 -10.29 -14.55
C ILE A 224 2.00 -11.03 -14.94
N LEU A 225 3.14 -10.35 -14.81
CA LEU A 225 4.46 -10.92 -15.07
C LEU A 225 5.04 -11.62 -13.83
N ARG A 226 4.83 -11.05 -12.64
CA ARG A 226 5.26 -11.62 -11.36
C ARG A 226 4.36 -11.17 -10.22
N PHE A 227 4.05 -12.08 -9.30
CA PHE A 227 3.45 -11.72 -8.01
C PHE A 227 4.53 -11.33 -7.01
N THR A 228 4.24 -10.31 -6.19
CA THR A 228 5.21 -9.83 -5.19
C THR A 228 5.47 -10.86 -4.10
N GLY A 229 4.46 -11.66 -3.71
CA GLY A 229 4.60 -12.75 -2.73
C GLY A 229 5.51 -13.89 -3.22
N ASP A 230 5.60 -14.10 -4.54
CA ASP A 230 6.53 -15.05 -5.14
C ASP A 230 7.99 -14.55 -5.15
N VAL A 231 8.19 -13.23 -5.05
CA VAL A 231 9.53 -12.60 -4.97
C VAL A 231 10.00 -12.47 -3.52
N TRP A 232 9.08 -12.06 -2.66
CA TRP A 232 9.34 -11.94 -1.22
C TRP A 232 8.14 -12.52 -0.45
N LYS A 233 8.30 -13.79 -0.07
CA LYS A 233 7.28 -14.54 0.63
C LYS A 233 6.87 -13.85 1.93
N ASP A 234 5.58 -13.86 2.22
CA ASP A 234 4.96 -13.35 3.45
C ASP A 234 5.27 -11.88 3.77
N HIS A 235 5.72 -11.09 2.78
CA HIS A 235 5.97 -9.68 3.01
C HIS A 235 4.68 -8.95 3.39
N ALA A 236 4.77 -8.09 4.42
CA ALA A 236 3.68 -7.18 4.73
C ALA A 236 3.68 -5.99 3.76
N CYS A 237 2.61 -5.80 2.99
CA CYS A 237 2.50 -4.65 2.10
C CYS A 237 1.98 -3.44 2.86
N CYS A 238 0.80 -3.54 3.47
CA CYS A 238 0.21 -2.47 4.26
C CYS A 238 0.05 -2.86 5.74
N LEU A 239 0.30 -1.86 6.58
CA LEU A 239 0.24 -1.93 8.04
C LEU A 239 -0.81 -0.97 8.55
N VAL A 240 -1.41 -1.27 9.71
CA VAL A 240 -2.31 -0.34 10.38
C VAL A 240 -1.48 0.60 11.25
N PHE A 241 -1.64 1.89 11.00
CA PHE A 241 -0.88 2.97 11.60
C PHE A 241 -1.81 3.87 12.40
N MET A 242 -1.49 4.10 13.68
CA MET A 242 -2.29 4.91 14.59
C MET A 242 -1.42 5.88 15.36
N HIS A 243 -2.02 6.98 15.84
CA HIS A 243 -1.30 7.99 16.60
C HIS A 243 -0.81 7.45 17.95
N GLU A 244 0.43 7.76 18.30
CA GLU A 244 1.05 7.36 19.55
C GLU A 244 0.29 7.88 20.78
N ARG A 245 -0.32 9.07 20.67
CA ARG A 245 -1.21 9.62 21.70
C ARG A 245 -2.39 8.69 21.99
N ASP A 246 -3.07 8.16 20.96
CA ASP A 246 -4.19 7.25 21.16
C ASP A 246 -3.75 5.94 21.82
N ILE A 247 -2.58 5.44 21.41
CA ILE A 247 -1.98 4.22 21.99
C ILE A 247 -1.67 4.41 23.47
N GLN A 248 -1.20 5.60 23.88
CA GLN A 248 -0.82 5.91 25.26
C GLN A 248 -2.02 6.30 26.13
N GLN A 249 -2.94 7.10 25.61
CA GLN A 249 -4.06 7.64 26.39
C GLN A 249 -5.30 6.75 26.38
N ARG A 250 -5.46 5.91 25.34
CA ARG A 250 -6.62 5.03 25.16
C ARG A 250 -6.21 3.60 24.80
N PRO A 251 -5.30 2.95 25.54
CA PRO A 251 -4.71 1.64 25.15
C PRO A 251 -5.79 0.56 24.99
N GLU A 252 -6.80 0.53 25.85
CA GLU A 252 -7.90 -0.43 25.76
C GLU A 252 -8.77 -0.20 24.52
N TRP A 253 -9.00 1.05 24.14
CA TRP A 253 -9.73 1.39 22.92
C TRP A 253 -8.95 0.94 21.68
N VAL A 254 -7.64 1.19 21.63
CA VAL A 254 -6.77 0.71 20.54
C VAL A 254 -6.76 -0.81 20.49
N GLN A 255 -6.65 -1.49 21.66
CA GLN A 255 -6.68 -2.94 21.72
C GLN A 255 -8.00 -3.52 21.20
N ARG A 256 -9.14 -2.93 21.56
CA ARG A 256 -10.45 -3.35 21.03
C ARG A 256 -10.56 -3.14 19.53
N ALA A 257 -10.04 -2.02 19.00
CA ALA A 257 -10.00 -1.77 17.56
C ALA A 257 -9.14 -2.82 16.83
N VAL A 258 -7.95 -3.14 17.36
CA VAL A 258 -7.10 -4.21 16.82
C VAL A 258 -7.80 -5.56 16.86
N ASN A 259 -8.46 -5.91 17.97
CA ASN A 259 -9.20 -7.17 18.10
C ASN A 259 -10.35 -7.27 17.05
N ALA A 260 -11.07 -6.18 16.80
CA ALA A 260 -12.11 -6.13 15.75
C ALA A 260 -11.51 -6.37 14.36
N MET A 261 -10.33 -5.80 14.08
CA MET A 261 -9.63 -6.04 12.81
C MET A 261 -9.13 -7.49 12.68
N VAL A 262 -8.58 -8.07 13.75
CA VAL A 262 -8.18 -9.50 13.78
C VAL A 262 -9.39 -10.39 13.53
N LYS A 263 -10.53 -10.08 14.15
CA LYS A 263 -11.80 -10.79 13.88
C LYS A 263 -12.17 -10.69 12.40
N ALA A 264 -12.03 -9.51 11.80
CA ALA A 264 -12.29 -9.30 10.38
C ALA A 264 -11.33 -10.09 9.47
N GLN A 265 -10.04 -10.17 9.80
CA GLN A 265 -9.06 -10.98 9.08
C GLN A 265 -9.44 -12.47 9.12
N LEU A 266 -9.77 -13.00 10.29
CA LEU A 266 -10.20 -14.38 10.46
C LEU A 266 -11.51 -14.67 9.72
N TRP A 267 -12.45 -13.73 9.76
CA TRP A 267 -13.71 -13.84 9.04
C TRP A 267 -13.47 -13.83 7.51
N THR A 268 -12.68 -12.90 7.01
CA THR A 268 -12.33 -12.77 5.58
C THR A 268 -11.69 -14.04 5.04
N ARG A 269 -10.76 -14.65 5.77
CA ARG A 269 -10.11 -15.90 5.36
C ARG A 269 -11.11 -17.04 5.13
N LYS A 270 -12.21 -17.06 5.89
CA LYS A 270 -13.29 -18.07 5.77
C LYS A 270 -14.37 -17.70 4.76
N HIS A 271 -14.54 -16.40 4.47
CA HIS A 271 -15.66 -15.86 3.70
C HIS A 271 -15.19 -14.98 2.54
N ARG A 272 -14.23 -15.46 1.75
CA ARG A 272 -13.55 -14.67 0.71
C ARG A 272 -14.49 -14.17 -0.38
N ALA A 273 -15.45 -15.00 -0.83
CA ALA A 273 -16.45 -14.60 -1.83
C ALA A 273 -17.41 -13.53 -1.28
N GLU A 274 -17.88 -13.68 -0.04
CA GLU A 274 -18.70 -12.66 0.61
C GLU A 274 -17.92 -11.36 0.81
N THR A 275 -16.60 -11.45 1.09
CA THR A 275 -15.72 -10.28 1.19
C THR A 275 -15.66 -9.53 -0.14
N ALA A 276 -15.51 -10.23 -1.26
CA ALA A 276 -15.53 -9.60 -2.59
C ALA A 276 -16.84 -8.83 -2.83
N ALA A 277 -17.98 -9.43 -2.50
CA ALA A 277 -19.28 -8.78 -2.60
C ALA A 277 -19.41 -7.56 -1.66
N LEU A 278 -18.92 -7.66 -0.41
CA LEU A 278 -18.94 -6.57 0.55
C LEU A 278 -18.13 -5.35 0.10
N LEU A 279 -16.97 -5.58 -0.53
CA LEU A 279 -16.07 -4.52 -0.97
C LEU A 279 -16.48 -3.89 -2.30
N SER A 280 -17.35 -4.51 -3.07
CA SER A 280 -17.66 -4.11 -4.44
C SER A 280 -18.40 -2.77 -4.55
N LYS A 281 -18.35 -2.21 -5.75
CA LYS A 281 -19.11 -1.01 -6.12
C LYS A 281 -20.63 -1.20 -6.03
N ASP A 282 -21.09 -2.45 -6.11
CA ASP A 282 -22.52 -2.83 -6.11
C ASP A 282 -23.05 -3.01 -4.68
N ASN A 283 -22.19 -3.02 -3.66
CA ASN A 283 -22.59 -3.05 -2.26
C ASN A 283 -23.03 -1.65 -1.80
N PRO A 284 -24.02 -1.52 -0.93
CA PRO A 284 -24.45 -0.21 -0.38
C PRO A 284 -23.33 0.63 0.23
N ASN A 285 -22.30 0.00 0.78
CA ASN A 285 -21.14 0.70 1.34
C ASN A 285 -20.21 1.28 0.28
N GLN A 286 -20.14 0.68 -0.91
CA GLN A 286 -19.31 1.10 -2.05
C GLN A 286 -17.86 1.37 -1.65
N TYR A 287 -17.25 0.43 -0.90
CA TYR A 287 -15.88 0.60 -0.41
C TYR A 287 -14.85 0.73 -1.52
N THR A 288 -15.06 0.04 -2.65
CA THR A 288 -14.19 0.16 -3.82
C THR A 288 -15.00 0.45 -5.09
N PRO A 289 -14.38 0.99 -6.14
CA PRO A 289 -15.03 1.17 -7.44
C PRO A 289 -15.03 -0.09 -8.29
N HIS A 290 -14.56 -1.22 -7.76
CA HIS A 290 -14.37 -2.46 -8.51
C HIS A 290 -15.62 -3.35 -8.46
N SER A 291 -15.83 -4.13 -9.54
CA SER A 291 -16.90 -5.12 -9.58
C SER A 291 -16.60 -6.34 -8.71
N VAL A 292 -17.62 -7.07 -8.32
CA VAL A 292 -17.49 -8.36 -7.61
C VAL A 292 -16.59 -9.32 -8.38
N GLU A 293 -16.72 -9.37 -9.71
CA GLU A 293 -15.94 -10.25 -10.56
C GLU A 293 -14.43 -9.99 -10.43
N VAL A 294 -14.00 -8.72 -10.54
CA VAL A 294 -12.60 -8.33 -10.41
C VAL A 294 -12.07 -8.62 -9.00
N LEU A 295 -12.86 -8.33 -7.97
CA LEU A 295 -12.48 -8.60 -6.58
C LEU A 295 -12.39 -10.10 -6.28
N SER A 296 -13.27 -10.92 -6.90
CA SER A 296 -13.24 -12.38 -6.72
C SER A 296 -12.00 -13.03 -7.32
N LYS A 297 -11.47 -12.49 -8.41
CA LYS A 297 -10.18 -12.95 -8.97
C LYS A 297 -9.01 -12.83 -7.98
N VAL A 298 -9.13 -11.95 -7.00
CA VAL A 298 -8.10 -11.69 -5.98
C VAL A 298 -8.41 -12.43 -4.68
N LEU A 299 -9.63 -12.27 -4.17
CA LEU A 299 -10.01 -12.74 -2.85
C LEU A 299 -10.43 -14.22 -2.84
N ALA A 300 -11.02 -14.70 -3.93
CA ALA A 300 -11.50 -16.06 -4.08
C ALA A 300 -11.13 -16.63 -5.48
N PRO A 301 -9.84 -16.62 -5.86
CA PRO A 301 -9.46 -17.10 -7.20
C PRO A 301 -9.78 -18.58 -7.36
N PRO A 302 -10.15 -19.01 -8.58
CA PRO A 302 -10.25 -20.43 -8.91
C PRO A 302 -8.88 -21.12 -8.77
N GLU A 303 -8.86 -22.38 -8.33
CA GLU A 303 -7.59 -23.15 -8.23
C GLU A 303 -6.86 -23.30 -9.57
N ALA A 304 -7.61 -23.32 -10.67
CA ALA A 304 -7.05 -23.39 -12.02
C ALA A 304 -6.18 -22.18 -12.41
N ASP A 305 -6.41 -21.02 -11.78
CA ASP A 305 -5.64 -19.80 -12.06
C ASP A 305 -4.17 -19.96 -11.66
N ASP A 306 -3.89 -20.65 -10.54
CA ASP A 306 -2.50 -20.88 -10.08
C ASP A 306 -1.69 -21.66 -11.09
N ALA A 307 -2.28 -22.72 -11.69
CA ALA A 307 -1.62 -23.51 -12.74
C ALA A 307 -1.29 -22.66 -13.98
N ALA A 308 -2.19 -21.75 -14.36
CA ALA A 308 -1.97 -20.83 -15.47
C ALA A 308 -0.82 -19.86 -15.20
N TYR A 309 -0.76 -19.28 -13.99
CA TYR A 309 0.32 -18.38 -13.58
C TYR A 309 1.67 -19.07 -13.43
N ILE A 310 1.72 -20.32 -12.95
CA ILE A 310 2.94 -21.15 -12.92
C ILE A 310 3.41 -21.39 -14.36
N LYS A 311 2.52 -21.82 -15.25
CA LYS A 311 2.85 -22.04 -16.67
C LYS A 311 3.34 -20.77 -17.36
N ALA A 312 2.77 -19.63 -17.04
CA ALA A 312 3.17 -18.32 -17.58
C ALA A 312 4.46 -17.78 -16.93
N GLY A 313 4.98 -18.39 -15.85
CA GLY A 313 6.15 -17.92 -15.12
C GLY A 313 5.91 -16.72 -14.21
N ALA A 314 4.65 -16.36 -13.96
CA ALA A 314 4.27 -15.34 -13.01
C ALA A 314 4.47 -15.83 -11.56
N ILE A 315 4.35 -17.13 -11.33
CA ILE A 315 4.72 -17.85 -10.11
C ILE A 315 5.91 -18.76 -10.47
N LYS A 316 7.06 -18.59 -9.82
CA LYS A 316 8.29 -19.35 -10.04
C LYS A 316 8.66 -20.27 -8.89
N HIS A 317 8.12 -20.05 -7.71
CA HIS A 317 8.37 -20.85 -6.52
C HIS A 317 7.16 -21.76 -6.26
N PRO A 318 7.21 -23.05 -6.62
CA PRO A 318 6.05 -23.95 -6.60
C PRO A 318 5.55 -24.26 -5.17
N ASP A 319 6.34 -23.97 -4.16
CA ASP A 319 5.98 -24.07 -2.74
C ASP A 319 5.27 -22.81 -2.22
N TRP A 320 5.20 -21.74 -3.02
CA TRP A 320 4.36 -20.57 -2.71
C TRP A 320 2.89 -20.94 -2.91
N ARG A 321 2.25 -21.29 -1.80
CA ARG A 321 0.84 -21.73 -1.78
C ARG A 321 -0.10 -20.64 -1.35
N GLU A 322 0.42 -19.44 -1.15
CA GLU A 322 -0.40 -18.34 -0.70
C GLU A 322 -1.32 -17.89 -1.83
N ARG A 323 -2.53 -17.60 -1.43
CA ARG A 323 -3.48 -16.89 -2.27
C ARG A 323 -2.90 -15.52 -2.61
N ARG A 324 -3.39 -14.89 -3.67
CA ARG A 324 -2.93 -13.58 -4.13
C ARG A 324 -2.76 -12.57 -2.99
N ILE A 325 -3.63 -12.65 -1.98
CA ILE A 325 -3.55 -11.86 -0.73
C ILE A 325 -3.96 -12.75 0.45
N ASP A 326 -3.26 -12.64 1.55
CA ASP A 326 -3.67 -13.24 2.83
C ASP A 326 -3.62 -12.23 3.97
N PHE A 327 -4.25 -12.57 5.09
CA PHE A 327 -4.51 -11.66 6.20
C PHE A 327 -3.94 -12.24 7.48
N GLN A 328 -2.96 -11.54 8.06
CA GLN A 328 -2.39 -11.89 9.34
C GLN A 328 -1.97 -10.61 10.10
N PRO A 329 -2.23 -10.54 11.43
CA PRO A 329 -2.12 -9.30 12.18
C PRO A 329 -0.75 -9.02 12.81
N TYR A 330 0.09 -10.05 13.03
CA TYR A 330 1.26 -9.91 13.89
C TYR A 330 2.42 -9.17 13.21
N PRO A 331 2.90 -8.05 13.80
CA PRO A 331 4.00 -7.27 13.23
C PRO A 331 5.36 -7.86 13.64
N TYR A 332 5.88 -8.81 12.87
CA TYR A 332 7.16 -9.45 13.13
C TYR A 332 8.34 -8.46 13.09
N PRO A 333 9.13 -8.33 14.18
CA PRO A 333 10.30 -7.45 14.20
C PRO A 333 11.32 -7.78 13.11
N SER A 334 11.58 -9.08 12.88
CA SER A 334 12.51 -9.56 11.85
C SER A 334 12.15 -9.08 10.45
N TYR A 335 10.86 -8.95 10.13
CA TYR A 335 10.42 -8.35 8.88
C TYR A 335 10.82 -6.88 8.79
N THR A 336 10.66 -6.12 9.86
CA THR A 336 11.03 -4.69 9.88
C THR A 336 12.53 -4.50 9.67
N GLU A 337 13.36 -5.34 10.28
CA GLU A 337 14.81 -5.33 10.10
C GLU A 337 15.19 -5.61 8.64
N GLU A 338 14.61 -6.64 8.03
CA GLU A 338 14.84 -6.99 6.64
C GLU A 338 14.31 -5.91 5.68
N LEU A 339 13.16 -5.31 5.99
CA LEU A 339 12.63 -4.19 5.23
C LEU A 339 13.58 -2.99 5.23
N ILE A 340 14.13 -2.62 6.40
CA ILE A 340 15.08 -1.52 6.51
C ILE A 340 16.37 -1.84 5.72
N ARG A 341 16.86 -3.09 5.79
CA ARG A 341 18.01 -3.51 5.01
C ARG A 341 17.78 -3.32 3.50
N ARG A 342 16.64 -3.78 3.00
CA ARG A 342 16.27 -3.64 1.57
C ARG A 342 16.05 -2.19 1.16
N LEU A 343 15.47 -1.36 2.04
CA LEU A 343 15.26 0.07 1.76
C LEU A 343 16.57 0.82 1.55
N ARG A 344 17.65 0.44 2.26
CA ARG A 344 18.98 1.05 2.05
C ARG A 344 19.55 0.81 0.66
N GLU A 345 19.11 -0.24 -0.02
CA GLU A 345 19.51 -0.61 -1.39
C GLU A 345 18.52 -0.12 -2.44
N THR A 346 17.42 0.50 -2.02
CA THR A 346 16.32 0.90 -2.92
C THR A 346 16.48 2.35 -3.33
N LEU A 347 16.52 2.61 -4.64
CA LEU A 347 16.47 3.97 -5.17
C LEU A 347 15.14 4.62 -4.77
N VAL A 348 15.23 5.78 -4.14
CA VAL A 348 14.13 6.70 -3.92
C VAL A 348 14.46 8.04 -4.53
N GLU A 349 13.47 8.74 -5.08
CA GLU A 349 13.73 10.06 -5.68
C GLU A 349 14.14 11.06 -4.59
N GLY A 350 15.27 11.70 -4.77
CA GLY A 350 15.76 12.76 -3.87
C GLY A 350 16.95 12.40 -3.02
N ASP A 351 17.55 11.26 -3.21
CA ASP A 351 18.87 10.89 -2.65
C ASP A 351 20.01 11.47 -3.48
#